data_d45a8859fd7385524ecc3cfbfa96e03d
#
_entry.id   d45a8859fd7385524ecc3cfbfa96e03d
#
_cell.length_a   1.000
_cell.length_b   1.000
_cell.length_c   1.000
_cell.angle_alpha   90.00
_cell.angle_beta   90.00
_cell.angle_gamma   90.00
#
_symmetry.space_group_name_H-M   'P 1'
#
loop_
_entity.id
_entity.type
_entity.pdbx_description
1 polymer ?
#
loop_
_entity_poly.entity_id
_entity_poly.type
_entity_poly.pdbx_seq_one_letter_code
_entity_poly.pdbx_strand_id
1 'polypeptide(L)'
;MSSAVIAENYSAAKLKEYICFVEQLGSNIHFHENKWVCSNLRRSPAERSCMFTLYFDRIPALHRETVKSFAAISLIRGKKISTVKSYVMDLIRFFDFWSLDKGTLPLSGCDEFAVADFYHYLEKTEFAEATRIGIWSSLSIFFETMNDIDGARSKNPFSVSPYRHQRRYDAKYIPESIAIQLDTAFKNDEIALYLRCVYWLLRLIPSRIGEILGMKIDCLKRFNGQYVLFIPTWKQNGGWQQPAIRSIHLEDKGIAGYLIGLIKEQQETARQIQE
;
A
#
# COMPACT_ATOMS: atom_id res chain seq x y z
N MET A 1 -26.43 -22.34 29.72
CA MET A 1 -25.19 -22.45 28.92
C MET A 1 -24.23 -21.40 29.42
N SER A 2 -22.99 -21.77 29.74
CA SER A 2 -22.00 -20.87 30.32
C SER A 2 -21.57 -19.81 29.30
N SER A 3 -21.34 -18.58 29.72
CA SER A 3 -20.86 -17.48 28.85
C SER A 3 -19.54 -17.80 28.13
N ALA A 4 -18.70 -18.66 28.69
CA ALA A 4 -17.50 -19.17 28.08
C ALA A 4 -17.76 -20.00 26.80
N VAL A 5 -18.75 -20.85 26.77
CA VAL A 5 -19.12 -21.65 25.59
C VAL A 5 -19.70 -20.80 24.48
N ILE A 6 -20.37 -19.71 24.80
CA ILE A 6 -20.89 -18.75 23.81
C ILE A 6 -19.74 -17.93 23.21
N ALA A 7 -18.75 -17.52 24.00
CA ALA A 7 -17.58 -16.80 23.54
C ALA A 7 -16.68 -17.64 22.63
N GLU A 8 -16.44 -18.91 22.97
CA GLU A 8 -15.68 -19.85 22.12
C GLU A 8 -16.37 -20.15 20.79
N ASN A 9 -17.69 -20.33 20.77
CA ASN A 9 -18.45 -20.55 19.54
C ASN A 9 -18.47 -19.30 18.63
N TYR A 10 -18.51 -18.09 19.23
CA TYR A 10 -18.48 -16.84 18.48
C TYR A 10 -17.11 -16.58 17.87
N SER A 11 -16.03 -16.89 18.59
CA SER A 11 -14.66 -16.84 18.10
C SER A 11 -14.43 -17.81 16.94
N ALA A 12 -14.90 -19.06 17.06
CA ALA A 12 -14.79 -20.08 16.03
C ALA A 12 -15.57 -19.75 14.75
N ALA A 13 -16.75 -19.12 14.87
CA ALA A 13 -17.54 -18.69 13.71
C ALA A 13 -16.83 -17.55 12.95
N LYS A 14 -16.28 -16.58 13.65
CA LYS A 14 -15.49 -15.49 13.05
C LYS A 14 -14.21 -15.99 12.38
N LEU A 15 -13.53 -16.94 13.00
CA LEU A 15 -12.34 -17.53 12.41
C LEU A 15 -12.65 -18.21 11.06
N LYS A 16 -13.78 -18.92 10.96
CA LYS A 16 -14.25 -19.52 9.70
C LYS A 16 -14.50 -18.46 8.63
N GLU A 17 -15.10 -17.33 9.00
CA GLU A 17 -15.32 -16.19 8.09
C GLU A 17 -14.00 -15.65 7.56
N TYR A 18 -12.99 -15.49 8.42
CA TYR A 18 -11.67 -15.01 8.01
C TYR A 18 -10.96 -16.01 7.09
N ILE A 19 -11.03 -17.30 7.38
CA ILE A 19 -10.47 -18.37 6.54
C ILE A 19 -11.11 -18.29 5.14
N CYS A 20 -12.44 -18.32 5.07
CA CYS A 20 -13.18 -18.28 3.81
C CYS A 20 -12.87 -17.01 3.00
N PHE A 21 -12.75 -15.87 3.65
CA PHE A 21 -12.39 -14.62 3.00
C PHE A 21 -10.97 -14.67 2.41
N VAL A 22 -10.00 -15.13 3.18
CA VAL A 22 -8.59 -15.18 2.75
C VAL A 22 -8.41 -16.08 1.54
N GLU A 23 -9.07 -17.22 1.51
CA GLU A 23 -8.99 -18.18 0.40
C GLU A 23 -9.52 -17.63 -0.92
N GLN A 24 -10.33 -16.56 -0.89
CA GLN A 24 -10.83 -15.86 -2.09
C GLN A 24 -9.85 -14.83 -2.63
N LEU A 25 -8.79 -14.47 -1.90
CA LEU A 25 -7.84 -13.39 -2.29
C LEU A 25 -6.82 -13.81 -3.35
N GLY A 26 -6.70 -15.08 -3.65
CA GLY A 26 -5.78 -15.64 -4.66
C GLY A 26 -6.03 -17.10 -4.92
N SER A 27 -5.39 -17.65 -5.98
CA SER A 27 -5.62 -19.03 -6.45
C SER A 27 -4.85 -19.96 -5.58
N ASN A 28 -4.58 -20.26 -4.60
CA ASN A 28 -3.84 -21.19 -3.72
C ASN A 28 -3.39 -20.51 -2.43
N ILE A 29 -4.30 -19.78 -1.79
CA ILE A 29 -4.06 -19.24 -0.46
C ILE A 29 -4.81 -20.07 0.54
N HIS A 30 -4.10 -20.52 1.59
CA HIS A 30 -4.70 -21.10 2.78
C HIS A 30 -4.37 -20.24 3.99
N PHE A 31 -5.37 -19.98 4.85
CA PHE A 31 -5.22 -19.09 6.01
C PHE A 31 -4.05 -19.51 6.91
N HIS A 32 -3.85 -20.83 7.10
CA HIS A 32 -2.81 -21.38 7.96
C HIS A 32 -1.38 -21.28 7.37
N GLU A 33 -1.26 -21.01 6.07
CA GLU A 33 0.05 -20.80 5.45
C GLU A 33 0.72 -19.51 5.93
N ASN A 34 2.05 -19.52 5.95
CA ASN A 34 2.83 -18.34 6.38
C ASN A 34 3.07 -17.34 5.26
N LYS A 35 2.57 -17.61 4.06
CA LYS A 35 2.69 -16.73 2.90
C LYS A 35 1.35 -16.64 2.19
N TRP A 36 0.82 -15.42 2.08
CA TRP A 36 -0.40 -15.16 1.31
C TRP A 36 -0.08 -14.35 0.05
N VAL A 37 -0.36 -14.90 -1.13
CA VAL A 37 -0.21 -14.22 -2.42
C VAL A 37 -1.58 -13.75 -2.89
N CYS A 38 -1.97 -12.54 -2.50
CA CYS A 38 -3.29 -11.95 -2.74
C CYS A 38 -3.39 -11.38 -4.17
N SER A 39 -3.17 -12.20 -5.19
CA SER A 39 -3.12 -11.79 -6.60
C SER A 39 -4.42 -11.17 -7.10
N ASN A 40 -5.58 -11.60 -6.56
CA ASN A 40 -6.90 -11.07 -6.93
C ASN A 40 -7.10 -9.60 -6.50
N LEU A 41 -6.26 -9.07 -5.62
CA LEU A 41 -6.29 -7.68 -5.20
C LEU A 41 -5.48 -6.75 -6.12
N ARG A 42 -4.75 -7.30 -7.09
CA ARG A 42 -3.99 -6.52 -8.07
C ARG A 42 -4.94 -5.84 -9.05
N ARG A 43 -4.76 -4.52 -9.25
CA ARG A 43 -5.66 -3.67 -10.04
C ARG A 43 -5.06 -3.20 -11.34
N SER A 44 -3.75 -3.07 -11.38
CA SER A 44 -3.03 -2.55 -12.52
C SER A 44 -1.79 -3.41 -12.81
N PRO A 45 -1.47 -3.67 -14.08
CA PRO A 45 -0.21 -4.32 -14.46
C PRO A 45 1.02 -3.58 -13.94
N ALA A 46 0.92 -2.26 -13.74
CA ALA A 46 2.00 -1.43 -13.19
C ALA A 46 2.30 -1.71 -11.71
N GLU A 47 1.38 -2.36 -10.97
CA GLU A 47 1.61 -2.71 -9.57
C GLU A 47 2.51 -3.96 -9.48
N ARG A 48 3.57 -3.86 -8.64
CA ARG A 48 4.51 -4.96 -8.45
C ARG A 48 3.86 -6.11 -7.67
N SER A 49 4.02 -7.34 -8.14
CA SER A 49 3.46 -8.55 -7.49
C SER A 49 3.88 -8.70 -6.02
N CYS A 50 5.11 -8.31 -5.68
CA CYS A 50 5.60 -8.36 -4.30
C CYS A 50 4.77 -7.50 -3.32
N MET A 51 4.05 -6.48 -3.80
CA MET A 51 3.17 -5.65 -2.96
C MET A 51 1.93 -6.40 -2.49
N PHE A 52 1.56 -7.49 -3.14
CA PHE A 52 0.39 -8.32 -2.85
C PHE A 52 0.74 -9.60 -2.07
N THR A 53 1.95 -9.68 -1.55
CA THR A 53 2.40 -10.83 -0.76
C THR A 53 2.62 -10.43 0.68
N LEU A 54 1.95 -11.12 1.60
CA LEU A 54 2.16 -11.04 3.04
C LEU A 54 2.99 -12.25 3.49
N TYR A 55 3.93 -12.02 4.39
CA TYR A 55 4.80 -13.04 4.98
C TYR A 55 4.65 -13.00 6.49
N PHE A 56 4.44 -14.17 7.10
CA PHE A 56 4.22 -14.32 8.54
C PHE A 56 5.31 -15.16 9.23
N ASP A 57 6.32 -15.62 8.50
CA ASP A 57 7.37 -16.52 9.01
C ASP A 57 8.13 -15.96 10.19
N ARG A 58 8.42 -14.66 10.17
CA ARG A 58 9.15 -13.95 11.22
C ARG A 58 8.34 -13.66 12.47
N ILE A 59 7.03 -13.92 12.44
CA ILE A 59 6.17 -13.76 13.61
C ILE A 59 6.26 -15.05 14.43
N PRO A 60 6.51 -14.97 15.75
CA PRO A 60 6.54 -16.15 16.62
C PRO A 60 5.28 -17.00 16.49
N ALA A 61 5.43 -18.33 16.52
CA ALA A 61 4.33 -19.26 16.29
C ALA A 61 3.10 -18.98 17.17
N LEU A 62 3.33 -18.61 18.44
CA LEU A 62 2.29 -18.26 19.41
C LEU A 62 1.39 -17.10 18.94
N HIS A 63 1.93 -16.12 18.21
CA HIS A 63 1.22 -14.90 17.82
C HIS A 63 0.80 -14.87 16.36
N ARG A 64 1.23 -15.86 15.59
CA ARG A 64 1.07 -15.87 14.13
C ARG A 64 -0.38 -15.89 13.69
N GLU A 65 -1.20 -16.67 14.32
CA GLU A 65 -2.63 -16.77 14.01
C GLU A 65 -3.37 -15.47 14.35
N THR A 66 -3.02 -14.83 15.45
CA THR A 66 -3.54 -13.51 15.84
C THR A 66 -3.22 -12.45 14.79
N VAL A 67 -1.98 -12.41 14.30
CA VAL A 67 -1.57 -11.44 13.26
C VAL A 67 -2.23 -11.74 11.91
N LYS A 68 -2.42 -13.01 11.56
CA LYS A 68 -3.17 -13.42 10.37
C LYS A 68 -4.64 -12.98 10.45
N SER A 69 -5.28 -13.17 11.60
CA SER A 69 -6.65 -12.70 11.86
C SER A 69 -6.74 -11.19 11.73
N PHE A 70 -5.81 -10.44 12.32
CA PHE A 70 -5.72 -8.99 12.16
C PHE A 70 -5.57 -8.55 10.69
N ALA A 71 -4.73 -9.23 9.92
CA ALA A 71 -4.54 -8.96 8.50
C ALA A 71 -5.84 -9.20 7.72
N ALA A 72 -6.53 -10.33 7.96
CA ALA A 72 -7.81 -10.65 7.33
C ALA A 72 -8.88 -9.61 7.65
N ILE A 73 -9.04 -9.24 8.94
CA ILE A 73 -9.99 -8.23 9.39
C ILE A 73 -9.71 -6.88 8.75
N SER A 74 -8.43 -6.49 8.69
CA SER A 74 -8.03 -5.24 8.07
C SER A 74 -8.42 -5.20 6.59
N LEU A 75 -8.27 -6.31 5.86
CA LEU A 75 -8.70 -6.44 4.47
C LEU A 75 -10.22 -6.43 4.34
N ILE A 76 -10.95 -7.16 5.19
CA ILE A 76 -12.43 -7.17 5.24
C ILE A 76 -12.97 -5.76 5.49
N ARG A 77 -12.34 -5.00 6.39
CA ARG A 77 -12.67 -3.59 6.66
C ARG A 77 -12.25 -2.61 5.53
N GLY A 78 -11.82 -3.12 4.38
CA GLY A 78 -11.49 -2.33 3.19
C GLY A 78 -10.11 -1.66 3.21
N LYS A 79 -9.20 -2.06 4.10
CA LYS A 79 -7.81 -1.56 4.05
C LYS A 79 -7.10 -2.12 2.81
N LYS A 80 -6.28 -1.29 2.17
CA LYS A 80 -5.49 -1.73 1.01
C LYS A 80 -4.45 -2.76 1.43
N ILE A 81 -4.19 -3.74 0.57
CA ILE A 81 -3.16 -4.77 0.81
C ILE A 81 -1.80 -4.16 1.13
N SER A 82 -1.41 -3.06 0.47
CA SER A 82 -0.16 -2.34 0.77
C SER A 82 -0.13 -1.76 2.19
N THR A 83 -1.26 -1.30 2.70
CA THR A 83 -1.40 -0.82 4.08
C THR A 83 -1.30 -1.98 5.06
N VAL A 84 -2.01 -3.08 4.80
CA VAL A 84 -1.95 -4.29 5.65
C VAL A 84 -0.55 -4.88 5.65
N LYS A 85 0.14 -4.86 4.51
CA LYS A 85 1.55 -5.28 4.43
C LYS A 85 2.45 -4.42 5.32
N SER A 86 2.26 -3.09 5.32
CA SER A 86 2.99 -2.20 6.23
C SER A 86 2.71 -2.55 7.69
N TYR A 87 1.46 -2.78 8.05
CA TYR A 87 1.11 -3.21 9.42
C TYR A 87 1.82 -4.51 9.80
N VAL A 88 1.78 -5.53 8.95
CA VAL A 88 2.46 -6.82 9.21
C VAL A 88 3.98 -6.62 9.36
N MET A 89 4.60 -5.78 8.52
CA MET A 89 6.03 -5.47 8.64
C MET A 89 6.38 -4.74 9.94
N ASP A 90 5.51 -3.84 10.40
CA ASP A 90 5.70 -3.13 11.66
C ASP A 90 5.50 -4.06 12.86
N LEU A 91 4.52 -4.97 12.78
CA LEU A 91 4.34 -6.04 13.78
C LEU A 91 5.55 -6.98 13.84
N ILE A 92 6.17 -7.34 12.71
CA ILE A 92 7.40 -8.14 12.69
C ILE A 92 8.50 -7.42 13.49
N ARG A 93 8.68 -6.10 13.32
CA ARG A 93 9.66 -5.33 14.08
C ARG A 93 9.37 -5.32 15.59
N PHE A 94 8.11 -5.24 15.96
CA PHE A 94 7.69 -5.37 17.35
C PHE A 94 7.99 -6.76 17.89
N PHE A 95 7.68 -7.82 17.16
CA PHE A 95 7.94 -9.20 17.58
C PHE A 95 9.43 -9.55 17.57
N ASP A 96 10.24 -8.95 16.72
CA ASP A 96 11.71 -9.06 16.80
C ASP A 96 12.20 -8.54 18.18
N PHE A 97 11.70 -7.37 18.63
CA PHE A 97 11.98 -6.86 19.98
C PHE A 97 11.39 -7.76 21.08
N TRP A 98 10.09 -8.10 20.96
CA TRP A 98 9.38 -8.88 21.96
C TRP A 98 10.04 -10.23 22.22
N SER A 99 10.59 -10.85 21.20
CA SER A 99 11.25 -12.16 21.28
C SER A 99 12.58 -12.15 21.99
N LEU A 100 13.21 -10.99 22.17
CA LEU A 100 14.51 -10.91 22.87
C LEU A 100 14.38 -11.31 24.34
N ASP A 101 13.32 -10.83 25.02
CA ASP A 101 13.16 -11.04 26.46
C ASP A 101 11.83 -11.74 26.82
N LYS A 102 10.82 -11.66 25.98
CA LYS A 102 9.42 -12.03 26.30
C LYS A 102 8.80 -13.00 25.29
N GLY A 103 9.60 -13.66 24.46
CA GLY A 103 9.16 -14.43 23.28
C GLY A 103 8.11 -15.52 23.49
N THR A 104 7.95 -16.00 24.72
CA THR A 104 6.93 -17.00 25.11
C THR A 104 5.72 -16.40 25.82
N LEU A 105 5.72 -15.11 26.11
CA LEU A 105 4.62 -14.46 26.81
C LEU A 105 3.47 -14.11 25.86
N PRO A 106 2.22 -14.28 26.29
CA PRO A 106 1.06 -13.84 25.53
C PRO A 106 1.01 -12.30 25.43
N LEU A 107 0.36 -11.78 24.40
CA LEU A 107 0.21 -10.33 24.17
C LEU A 107 -0.54 -9.61 25.30
N SER A 108 -1.34 -10.34 26.10
CA SER A 108 -1.96 -9.79 27.31
C SER A 108 -0.94 -9.33 28.36
N GLY A 109 0.31 -9.79 28.28
CA GLY A 109 1.43 -9.32 29.09
C GLY A 109 2.11 -8.04 28.58
N CYS A 110 1.60 -7.46 27.49
CA CYS A 110 2.11 -6.17 26.96
C CYS A 110 1.54 -5.02 27.79
N ASP A 111 2.20 -4.72 28.90
CA ASP A 111 1.85 -3.64 29.82
C ASP A 111 2.57 -2.32 29.49
N GLU A 112 2.38 -1.30 30.34
CA GLU A 112 2.99 0.01 30.16
C GLU A 112 4.54 -0.03 30.25
N PHE A 113 5.11 -0.98 31.03
CA PHE A 113 6.56 -1.16 31.12
C PHE A 113 7.13 -1.72 29.82
N ALA A 114 6.47 -2.74 29.25
CA ALA A 114 6.87 -3.31 27.97
C ALA A 114 6.78 -2.29 26.83
N VAL A 115 5.81 -1.39 26.87
CA VAL A 115 5.67 -0.28 25.91
C VAL A 115 6.79 0.75 26.08
N ALA A 116 7.18 1.08 27.31
CA ALA A 116 8.31 1.96 27.58
C ALA A 116 9.63 1.34 27.09
N ASP A 117 9.86 0.05 27.34
CA ASP A 117 11.03 -0.67 26.85
C ASP A 117 11.09 -0.67 25.32
N PHE A 118 9.95 -0.89 24.66
CA PHE A 118 9.86 -0.84 23.20
C PHE A 118 10.12 0.57 22.64
N TYR A 119 9.63 1.61 23.31
CA TYR A 119 9.96 2.99 22.96
C TYR A 119 11.47 3.23 23.00
N HIS A 120 12.12 2.84 24.10
CA HIS A 120 13.58 2.97 24.24
C HIS A 120 14.34 2.14 23.20
N TYR A 121 13.84 0.97 22.85
CA TYR A 121 14.39 0.16 21.76
C TYR A 121 14.32 0.92 20.43
N LEU A 122 13.15 1.49 20.06
CA LEU A 122 13.00 2.25 18.83
C LEU A 122 13.91 3.49 18.76
N GLU A 123 14.11 4.18 19.90
CA GLU A 123 15.01 5.35 19.95
C GLU A 123 16.49 4.97 19.71
N LYS A 124 16.89 3.75 20.04
CA LYS A 124 18.24 3.22 19.77
C LYS A 124 18.42 2.71 18.34
N THR A 125 17.35 2.56 17.57
CA THR A 125 17.44 2.12 16.18
C THR A 125 17.76 3.28 15.24
N GLU A 126 18.35 2.98 14.08
CA GLU A 126 18.60 3.95 13.01
C GLU A 126 17.34 4.32 12.21
N PHE A 127 16.14 3.92 12.67
CA PHE A 127 14.91 4.25 11.96
C PHE A 127 14.63 5.75 11.96
N ALA A 128 14.26 6.28 10.78
CA ALA A 128 13.77 7.65 10.69
C ALA A 128 12.54 7.84 11.59
N GLU A 129 12.37 9.04 12.16
CA GLU A 129 11.24 9.38 13.02
C GLU A 129 9.88 9.02 12.40
N ALA A 130 9.69 9.30 11.11
CA ALA A 130 8.46 8.93 10.39
C ALA A 130 8.21 7.41 10.38
N THR A 131 9.26 6.58 10.35
CA THR A 131 9.15 5.12 10.45
C THR A 131 8.75 4.71 11.86
N ARG A 132 9.33 5.29 12.91
CA ARG A 132 8.97 5.03 14.31
C ARG A 132 7.52 5.39 14.59
N ILE A 133 7.06 6.55 14.10
CA ILE A 133 5.64 6.97 14.14
C ILE A 133 4.74 5.94 13.46
N GLY A 134 5.14 5.45 12.28
CA GLY A 134 4.41 4.43 11.52
C GLY A 134 4.27 3.12 12.31
N ILE A 135 5.36 2.62 12.89
CA ILE A 135 5.38 1.41 13.73
C ILE A 135 4.41 1.58 14.91
N TRP A 136 4.50 2.69 15.64
CA TRP A 136 3.62 2.97 16.77
C TRP A 136 2.14 3.00 16.39
N SER A 137 1.83 3.68 15.30
CA SER A 137 0.46 3.75 14.77
C SER A 137 -0.08 2.37 14.36
N SER A 138 0.76 1.54 13.75
CA SER A 138 0.40 0.17 13.35
C SER A 138 0.09 -0.71 14.56
N LEU A 139 0.89 -0.60 15.63
CA LEU A 139 0.66 -1.30 16.90
C LEU A 139 -0.62 -0.83 17.59
N SER A 140 -0.85 0.49 17.65
CA SER A 140 -2.08 1.03 18.21
C SER A 140 -3.32 0.45 17.49
N ILE A 141 -3.31 0.44 16.16
CA ILE A 141 -4.41 -0.14 15.35
C ILE A 141 -4.55 -1.64 15.60
N PHE A 142 -3.45 -2.37 15.71
CA PHE A 142 -3.44 -3.81 15.98
C PHE A 142 -4.10 -4.12 17.32
N PHE A 143 -3.62 -3.52 18.41
CA PHE A 143 -4.16 -3.77 19.76
C PHE A 143 -5.63 -3.33 19.86
N GLU A 144 -6.00 -2.19 19.29
CA GLU A 144 -7.39 -1.75 19.24
C GLU A 144 -8.28 -2.76 18.51
N THR A 145 -7.85 -3.22 17.31
CA THR A 145 -8.62 -4.19 16.50
C THR A 145 -8.78 -5.52 17.20
N MET A 146 -7.73 -6.02 17.87
CA MET A 146 -7.76 -7.32 18.54
C MET A 146 -8.56 -7.25 19.84
N ASN A 147 -8.49 -6.15 20.58
CA ASN A 147 -9.34 -5.97 21.78
C ASN A 147 -10.83 -5.95 21.46
N ASP A 148 -11.23 -5.41 20.30
CA ASP A 148 -12.63 -5.42 19.83
C ASP A 148 -13.15 -6.85 19.59
N ILE A 149 -12.26 -7.82 19.31
CA ILE A 149 -12.61 -9.18 18.91
C ILE A 149 -12.61 -10.13 20.09
N ASP A 150 -11.56 -10.07 20.89
CA ASP A 150 -11.38 -11.00 22.02
C ASP A 150 -12.28 -10.66 23.23
N GLY A 151 -12.98 -9.51 23.18
CA GLY A 151 -13.79 -9.00 24.29
C GLY A 151 -12.94 -8.72 25.54
N ALA A 152 -11.62 -8.84 25.43
CA ALA A 152 -10.69 -8.53 26.48
C ALA A 152 -10.68 -7.00 26.65
N ARG A 153 -11.26 -6.51 27.74
CA ARG A 153 -11.31 -5.09 28.12
C ARG A 153 -9.93 -4.55 28.54
N SER A 154 -8.86 -5.03 27.97
CA SER A 154 -7.52 -4.47 28.22
C SER A 154 -7.40 -3.16 27.44
N LYS A 155 -7.02 -2.11 28.15
CA LYS A 155 -6.70 -0.81 27.57
C LYS A 155 -5.61 -1.00 26.50
N ASN A 156 -5.79 -0.42 25.30
CA ASN A 156 -4.75 -0.46 24.27
C ASN A 156 -3.46 0.19 24.79
N PRO A 157 -2.38 -0.57 24.96
CA PRO A 157 -1.15 -0.05 25.58
C PRO A 157 -0.44 0.97 24.69
N PHE A 158 -0.70 0.97 23.36
CA PHE A 158 -0.16 1.91 22.38
C PHE A 158 -1.12 3.06 22.05
N SER A 159 -2.18 3.29 22.85
CA SER A 159 -3.18 4.33 22.57
C SER A 159 -2.63 5.76 22.56
N VAL A 160 -1.56 6.02 23.33
CA VAL A 160 -0.90 7.32 23.39
C VAL A 160 0.45 7.23 22.66
N SER A 161 0.61 8.05 21.61
CA SER A 161 1.89 8.11 20.89
C SER A 161 2.87 9.05 21.61
N PRO A 162 4.11 8.61 21.87
CA PRO A 162 5.15 9.50 22.39
C PRO A 162 5.69 10.44 21.30
N TYR A 163 5.41 10.15 20.04
CA TYR A 163 5.87 10.92 18.91
C TYR A 163 4.91 12.05 18.54
N ARG A 164 5.44 13.26 18.33
CA ARG A 164 4.65 14.39 17.82
C ARG A 164 4.64 14.36 16.31
N HIS A 165 3.46 14.40 15.70
CA HIS A 165 3.30 14.58 14.26
C HIS A 165 3.78 15.97 13.85
N GLN A 166 5.06 16.12 13.54
CA GLN A 166 5.56 17.31 12.85
C GLN A 166 5.29 17.13 11.35
N ARG A 167 4.38 17.92 10.81
CA ARG A 167 4.24 18.03 9.35
C ARG A 167 5.47 18.80 8.82
N ARG A 168 6.52 18.09 8.44
CA ARG A 168 7.60 18.68 7.66
C ARG A 168 7.11 18.83 6.22
N TYR A 169 6.81 20.04 5.82
CA TYR A 169 6.63 20.41 4.42
C TYR A 169 8.01 20.56 3.77
N ASP A 170 8.74 19.48 3.64
CA ASP A 170 9.90 19.43 2.76
C ASP A 170 9.39 19.11 1.35
N ALA A 171 8.89 20.13 0.67
CA ALA A 171 8.63 20.01 -0.77
C ALA A 171 9.98 19.80 -1.45
N LYS A 172 10.20 18.60 -1.99
CA LYS A 172 11.36 18.31 -2.83
C LYS A 172 11.19 19.09 -4.13
N TYR A 173 11.72 20.29 -4.14
CA TYR A 173 11.68 21.20 -5.28
C TYR A 173 12.82 20.87 -6.24
N ILE A 174 12.49 20.71 -7.50
CA ILE A 174 13.50 20.63 -8.57
C ILE A 174 13.75 22.05 -9.06
N PRO A 175 14.98 22.59 -8.95
CA PRO A 175 15.31 23.93 -9.45
C PRO A 175 14.97 24.06 -10.93
N GLU A 176 14.48 25.23 -11.35
CA GLU A 176 14.06 25.48 -12.73
C GLU A 176 15.19 25.23 -13.75
N SER A 177 16.43 25.59 -13.40
CA SER A 177 17.61 25.32 -14.23
C SER A 177 17.81 23.82 -14.51
N ILE A 178 17.54 22.97 -13.52
CA ILE A 178 17.61 21.51 -13.69
C ILE A 178 16.41 21.01 -14.52
N ALA A 179 15.22 21.56 -14.29
CA ALA A 179 14.03 21.21 -15.07
C ALA A 179 14.24 21.52 -16.58
N ILE A 180 14.83 22.67 -16.91
CA ILE A 180 15.16 23.03 -18.31
C ILE A 180 16.18 22.07 -18.93
N GLN A 181 17.20 21.66 -18.18
CA GLN A 181 18.18 20.67 -18.66
C GLN A 181 17.50 19.32 -18.93
N LEU A 182 16.59 18.87 -18.04
CA LEU A 182 15.82 17.65 -18.23
C LEU A 182 14.87 17.78 -19.43
N ASP A 183 14.18 18.92 -19.58
CA ASP A 183 13.31 19.18 -20.73
C ASP A 183 14.08 19.10 -22.07
N THR A 184 15.32 19.58 -22.08
CA THR A 184 16.20 19.48 -23.25
C THR A 184 16.65 18.04 -23.49
N ALA A 185 17.11 17.35 -22.45
CA ALA A 185 17.57 15.96 -22.56
C ALA A 185 16.45 15.03 -23.06
N PHE A 186 15.22 15.16 -22.50
CA PHE A 186 14.08 14.32 -22.87
C PHE A 186 13.40 14.70 -24.21
N LYS A 187 13.94 15.64 -24.95
CA LYS A 187 13.66 15.87 -26.39
C LYS A 187 14.56 15.08 -27.31
N ASN A 188 15.69 14.57 -26.81
CA ASN A 188 16.64 13.80 -27.61
C ASN A 188 16.06 12.39 -27.95
N ASP A 189 16.07 12.04 -29.22
CA ASP A 189 15.56 10.77 -29.73
C ASP A 189 16.42 9.56 -29.35
N GLU A 190 17.64 9.75 -28.85
CA GLU A 190 18.46 8.69 -28.27
C GLU A 190 17.87 8.12 -26.98
N ILE A 191 17.03 8.91 -26.28
CA ILE A 191 16.29 8.41 -25.11
C ILE A 191 15.11 7.58 -25.56
N ALA A 192 14.96 6.39 -24.99
CA ALA A 192 13.88 5.48 -25.34
C ALA A 192 12.51 6.15 -25.27
N LEU A 193 11.67 5.96 -26.29
CA LEU A 193 10.38 6.59 -26.49
C LEU A 193 9.48 6.53 -25.26
N TYR A 194 9.37 5.36 -24.61
CA TYR A 194 8.54 5.20 -23.41
C TYR A 194 8.99 6.07 -22.22
N LEU A 195 10.30 6.32 -22.07
CA LEU A 195 10.84 7.20 -21.03
C LEU A 195 10.52 8.66 -21.35
N ARG A 196 10.64 9.07 -22.61
CA ARG A 196 10.25 10.40 -23.07
C ARG A 196 8.77 10.65 -22.85
N CYS A 197 7.92 9.70 -23.21
CA CYS A 197 6.48 9.74 -22.93
C CYS A 197 6.17 9.92 -21.45
N VAL A 198 6.76 9.08 -20.58
CA VAL A 198 6.51 9.14 -19.13
C VAL A 198 6.98 10.47 -18.56
N TYR A 199 8.17 10.93 -18.96
CA TYR A 199 8.72 12.23 -18.51
C TYR A 199 7.76 13.37 -18.86
N TRP A 200 7.38 13.52 -20.13
CA TRP A 200 6.55 14.64 -20.58
C TRP A 200 5.13 14.58 -20.03
N LEU A 201 4.57 13.38 -19.85
CA LEU A 201 3.29 13.21 -19.16
C LEU A 201 3.34 13.71 -17.72
N LEU A 202 4.40 13.35 -16.96
CA LEU A 202 4.56 13.79 -15.57
C LEU A 202 4.93 15.28 -15.47
N ARG A 203 5.67 15.82 -16.45
CA ARG A 203 6.10 17.22 -16.51
C ARG A 203 4.94 18.17 -16.77
N LEU A 204 4.03 17.78 -17.66
CA LEU A 204 2.93 18.66 -18.13
C LEU A 204 1.61 18.39 -17.40
N ILE A 205 1.42 17.21 -16.88
CA ILE A 205 0.15 16.81 -16.31
C ILE A 205 0.33 16.38 -14.85
N PRO A 206 -0.32 17.06 -13.88
CA PRO A 206 -0.25 16.69 -12.47
C PRO A 206 -0.81 15.29 -12.24
N SER A 207 0.03 14.27 -12.27
CA SER A 207 -0.35 12.86 -12.16
C SER A 207 0.64 12.10 -11.30
N ARG A 208 0.19 10.96 -10.76
CA ARG A 208 1.10 10.02 -10.08
C ARG A 208 1.73 9.09 -11.10
N ILE A 209 2.97 8.68 -10.85
CA ILE A 209 3.67 7.73 -11.74
C ILE A 209 2.83 6.46 -12.02
N GLY A 210 2.13 5.92 -11.02
CA GLY A 210 1.28 4.74 -11.21
C GLY A 210 0.03 4.99 -12.05
N GLU A 211 -0.45 6.24 -12.14
CA GLU A 211 -1.56 6.63 -13.03
C GLU A 211 -1.08 6.64 -14.49
N ILE A 212 0.10 7.19 -14.73
CA ILE A 212 0.71 7.23 -16.08
C ILE A 212 1.07 5.81 -16.56
N LEU A 213 1.73 5.01 -15.71
CA LEU A 213 2.10 3.63 -16.07
C LEU A 213 0.89 2.68 -16.19
N GLY A 214 -0.25 3.05 -15.63
CA GLY A 214 -1.51 2.31 -15.74
C GLY A 214 -2.41 2.74 -16.88
N MET A 215 -1.98 3.67 -17.74
CA MET A 215 -2.75 4.11 -18.90
C MET A 215 -2.91 2.97 -19.91
N LYS A 216 -4.08 2.93 -20.55
CA LYS A 216 -4.38 1.96 -21.59
C LYS A 216 -3.78 2.41 -22.92
N ILE A 217 -3.60 1.46 -23.83
CA ILE A 217 -3.09 1.75 -25.18
C ILE A 217 -3.99 2.74 -25.97
N ASP A 218 -5.29 2.78 -25.69
CA ASP A 218 -6.25 3.68 -26.32
C ASP A 218 -6.52 4.95 -25.49
N CYS A 219 -5.58 5.35 -24.62
CA CYS A 219 -5.72 6.48 -23.71
C CYS A 219 -5.85 7.86 -24.39
N LEU A 220 -5.35 8.03 -25.61
CA LEU A 220 -5.48 9.26 -26.39
C LEU A 220 -6.50 9.06 -27.50
N LYS A 221 -7.57 9.87 -27.52
CA LYS A 221 -8.62 9.83 -28.53
C LYS A 221 -8.85 11.22 -29.11
N ARG A 222 -9.41 11.27 -30.33
CA ARG A 222 -9.79 12.52 -30.97
C ARG A 222 -11.31 12.64 -31.00
N PHE A 223 -11.84 13.74 -30.44
CA PHE A 223 -13.26 14.08 -30.45
C PHE A 223 -13.44 15.50 -30.95
N ASN A 224 -14.30 15.69 -31.94
CA ASN A 224 -14.63 17.01 -32.53
C ASN A 224 -13.39 17.84 -32.88
N GLY A 225 -12.35 17.20 -33.44
CA GLY A 225 -11.11 17.87 -33.81
C GLY A 225 -10.09 18.06 -32.66
N GLN A 226 -10.45 17.85 -31.42
CA GLN A 226 -9.58 17.98 -30.23
C GLN A 226 -9.11 16.63 -29.74
N TYR A 227 -7.91 16.60 -29.15
CA TYR A 227 -7.39 15.41 -28.48
C TYR A 227 -7.80 15.40 -27.02
N VAL A 228 -8.22 14.24 -26.54
CA VAL A 228 -8.56 13.99 -25.14
C VAL A 228 -7.74 12.82 -24.63
N LEU A 229 -7.00 13.05 -23.56
CA LEU A 229 -6.21 12.06 -22.87
C LEU A 229 -6.97 11.53 -21.66
N PHE A 230 -7.07 10.19 -21.56
CA PHE A 230 -7.75 9.49 -20.46
C PHE A 230 -6.74 8.88 -19.51
N ILE A 231 -6.73 9.35 -18.26
CA ILE A 231 -5.79 8.91 -17.21
C ILE A 231 -6.57 8.20 -16.10
N PRO A 232 -6.25 6.93 -15.79
CA PRO A 232 -6.90 6.20 -14.70
C PRO A 232 -6.38 6.69 -13.34
N THR A 233 -7.29 6.89 -12.37
CA THR A 233 -6.94 7.20 -10.99
C THR A 233 -7.62 6.24 -10.03
N TRP A 234 -6.82 5.58 -9.16
CA TRP A 234 -7.32 4.59 -8.19
C TRP A 234 -7.45 5.15 -6.77
N LYS A 235 -6.75 6.26 -6.48
CA LYS A 235 -6.68 6.77 -5.10
C LYS A 235 -7.98 7.42 -4.62
N GLN A 236 -8.77 7.95 -5.53
CA GLN A 236 -10.01 8.68 -5.19
C GLN A 236 -11.23 7.76 -5.00
N ASN A 237 -11.14 6.50 -5.39
CA ASN A 237 -12.27 5.55 -5.39
C ASN A 237 -12.19 4.49 -4.29
N GLY A 238 -11.63 4.81 -3.12
CA GLY A 238 -11.56 3.87 -1.99
C GLY A 238 -10.70 2.62 -2.23
N GLY A 239 -10.20 2.44 -3.43
CA GLY A 239 -9.19 1.45 -3.72
C GLY A 239 -9.66 0.08 -4.20
N TRP A 240 -10.93 -0.28 -4.09
CA TRP A 240 -11.50 -1.56 -4.50
C TRP A 240 -12.30 -1.49 -5.80
N GLN A 241 -12.69 -0.31 -6.20
CA GLN A 241 -13.48 -0.08 -7.42
C GLN A 241 -12.58 0.08 -8.65
N GLN A 242 -13.18 -0.03 -9.83
CA GLN A 242 -12.50 0.33 -11.06
C GLN A 242 -11.98 1.78 -10.99
N PRO A 243 -10.87 2.09 -11.67
CA PRO A 243 -10.32 3.44 -11.64
C PRO A 243 -11.33 4.45 -12.16
N ALA A 244 -11.45 5.60 -11.51
CA ALA A 244 -12.08 6.75 -12.14
C ALA A 244 -11.20 7.21 -13.31
N ILE A 245 -11.81 7.67 -14.38
CA ILE A 245 -11.10 8.18 -15.56
C ILE A 245 -11.12 9.70 -15.50
N ARG A 246 -9.93 10.29 -15.47
CA ARG A 246 -9.75 11.73 -15.63
C ARG A 246 -9.49 12.05 -17.09
N SER A 247 -10.27 12.94 -17.67
CA SER A 247 -10.15 13.40 -19.05
C SER A 247 -9.42 14.74 -19.10
N ILE A 248 -8.40 14.86 -19.96
CA ILE A 248 -7.62 16.07 -20.16
C ILE A 248 -7.65 16.44 -21.63
N HIS A 249 -8.11 17.65 -21.94
CA HIS A 249 -8.08 18.19 -23.28
C HIS A 249 -6.68 18.68 -23.62
N LEU A 250 -6.16 18.29 -24.78
CA LEU A 250 -4.87 18.69 -25.31
C LEU A 250 -5.05 19.43 -26.63
N GLU A 251 -4.48 20.62 -26.75
CA GLU A 251 -4.40 21.35 -28.00
C GLU A 251 -3.24 20.82 -28.84
N ASP A 252 -3.49 20.59 -30.14
CA ASP A 252 -2.50 20.07 -31.09
C ASP A 252 -1.55 21.20 -31.54
N LYS A 253 -0.88 21.86 -30.59
CA LYS A 253 0.11 22.92 -30.85
C LYS A 253 1.15 23.00 -29.73
N GLY A 254 2.33 23.53 -30.08
CA GLY A 254 3.42 23.74 -29.13
C GLY A 254 3.82 22.45 -28.41
N ILE A 255 4.08 22.53 -27.10
CA ILE A 255 4.55 21.41 -26.30
C ILE A 255 3.47 20.33 -26.12
N ALA A 256 2.18 20.70 -26.14
CA ALA A 256 1.10 19.74 -26.08
C ALA A 256 1.00 18.92 -27.39
N GLY A 257 1.21 19.56 -28.54
CA GLY A 257 1.30 18.87 -29.84
C GLY A 257 2.50 17.89 -29.87
N TYR A 258 3.65 18.27 -29.32
CA TYR A 258 4.78 17.37 -29.15
C TYR A 258 4.42 16.14 -28.28
N LEU A 259 3.77 16.34 -27.14
CA LEU A 259 3.30 15.25 -26.27
C LEU A 259 2.31 14.35 -27.02
N ILE A 260 1.36 14.89 -27.78
CA ILE A 260 0.42 14.12 -28.61
C ILE A 260 1.19 13.24 -29.59
N GLY A 261 2.23 13.76 -30.25
CA GLY A 261 3.11 13.00 -31.15
C GLY A 261 3.75 11.82 -30.46
N LEU A 262 4.39 12.04 -29.30
CA LEU A 262 5.02 10.98 -28.51
C LEU A 262 4.02 9.89 -28.08
N ILE A 263 2.81 10.27 -27.64
CA ILE A 263 1.80 9.29 -27.22
C ILE A 263 1.34 8.45 -28.40
N LYS A 264 1.12 9.04 -29.58
CA LYS A 264 0.74 8.30 -30.80
C LYS A 264 1.81 7.29 -31.21
N GLU A 265 3.07 7.70 -31.23
CA GLU A 265 4.20 6.83 -31.55
C GLU A 265 4.32 5.67 -30.54
N GLN A 266 4.14 5.96 -29.23
CA GLN A 266 4.12 4.95 -28.20
C GLN A 266 2.92 3.98 -28.34
N GLN A 267 1.75 4.47 -28.74
CA GLN A 267 0.58 3.63 -29.00
C GLN A 267 0.81 2.70 -30.17
N GLU A 268 1.45 3.18 -31.25
CA GLU A 268 1.79 2.39 -32.41
C GLU A 268 2.81 1.29 -32.07
N THR A 269 3.90 1.66 -31.38
CA THR A 269 4.91 0.70 -30.89
C THR A 269 4.28 -0.36 -30.00
N ALA A 270 3.35 0.02 -29.13
CA ALA A 270 2.70 -0.91 -28.22
C ALA A 270 1.75 -1.89 -28.97
N ARG A 271 1.10 -1.47 -30.07
CA ARG A 271 0.30 -2.37 -30.92
C ARG A 271 1.15 -3.41 -31.61
N GLN A 272 2.29 -2.98 -32.17
CA GLN A 272 3.24 -3.88 -32.84
C GLN A 272 3.81 -4.97 -31.92
N ILE A 273 3.93 -4.68 -30.62
CA ILE A 273 4.39 -5.67 -29.63
C ILE A 273 3.28 -6.68 -29.26
N GLN A 274 1.99 -6.30 -29.43
CA GLN A 274 0.87 -7.18 -29.11
C GLN A 274 0.47 -8.11 -30.24
N GLU A 275 0.87 -7.82 -31.48
CA GLU A 275 0.77 -8.71 -32.65
C GLU A 275 1.88 -9.77 -32.65
#